data_1e62e553781fb117bd86943a27639d57
#
_entry.id   1e62e553781fb117bd86943a27639d57
#
_cell.length_a   1.000
_cell.length_b   1.000
_cell.length_c   1.000
_cell.angle_alpha   90.00
_cell.angle_beta   90.00
_cell.angle_gamma   90.00
#
_symmetry.space_group_name_H-M   'P 1'
#
loop_
_entity.id
_entity.type
_entity.pdbx_description
1 polymer ?
#
loop_
_entity_poly.entity_id
_entity_poly.type
_entity_poly.pdbx_seq_one_letter_code
_entity_poly.pdbx_strand_id
1 'polypeptide(L)'
;GVNVDRMIEATQKSLDYFTANFSPYLYRQYRIFEFPRQRGIFAQSFPNTIPFSESIGFVADIRDPENIDYVFYVSSHELAHQWWAHQLIGANVQGNAVLTETLSQYSALMVMEKEYGQAYMQRFLRYELDNYLNNRGSEVLEELPLMLVENQGYIHYRKGSLVMYALKDALGEESVNRVLRDFIEEWGNKGAPYPTTRHLIARFRENAAPEYQTLITDLFEKIVIFDLRAEEGFYSELSDGRFEVTINTNASKFEADGAGEETPVAIDILIDVAVLGEEDEAGVPELLHLEKLRINQQEQSFTFVVDKLPLSVGIDPFNKMIDRNPDDNIKTVELAGN
;
A
#
# COMPACT_ATOMS: atom_id res chain seq x y z
N GLY A 1 18.97 21.08 -11.47
CA GLY A 1 18.35 20.76 -10.20
C GLY A 1 19.22 19.79 -9.41
N VAL A 2 19.14 19.85 -8.10
CA VAL A 2 19.99 19.03 -7.21
C VAL A 2 19.63 17.54 -7.24
N ASN A 3 18.39 17.20 -7.67
CA ASN A 3 17.86 15.84 -7.64
C ASN A 3 17.83 15.13 -9.01
N VAL A 4 18.48 15.70 -10.03
CA VAL A 4 18.45 15.12 -11.40
C VAL A 4 18.96 13.68 -11.41
N ASP A 5 20.05 13.40 -10.73
CA ASP A 5 20.61 12.04 -10.67
C ASP A 5 19.63 11.07 -9.99
N ARG A 6 18.94 11.53 -8.93
CA ARG A 6 17.93 10.72 -8.24
C ARG A 6 16.71 10.43 -9.12
N MET A 7 16.26 11.41 -9.91
CA MET A 7 15.18 11.22 -10.89
C MET A 7 15.57 10.24 -11.99
N ILE A 8 16.82 10.30 -12.47
CA ILE A 8 17.35 9.36 -13.46
C ILE A 8 17.40 7.95 -12.88
N GLU A 9 17.92 7.79 -11.67
CA GLU A 9 17.97 6.51 -10.97
C GLU A 9 16.59 5.88 -10.79
N ALA A 10 15.61 6.66 -10.28
CA ALA A 10 14.22 6.25 -10.15
C ALA A 10 13.64 5.78 -11.49
N THR A 11 13.90 6.53 -12.57
CA THR A 11 13.46 6.21 -13.92
C THR A 11 14.05 4.89 -14.41
N GLN A 12 15.36 4.67 -14.23
CA GLN A 12 16.04 3.44 -14.68
C GLN A 12 15.52 2.21 -13.93
N LYS A 13 15.45 2.27 -12.58
CA LYS A 13 14.93 1.18 -11.76
C LYS A 13 13.48 0.85 -12.07
N SER A 14 12.67 1.88 -12.32
CA SER A 14 11.27 1.72 -12.69
C SER A 14 11.10 1.11 -14.08
N LEU A 15 11.89 1.55 -15.08
CA LEU A 15 11.90 0.94 -16.41
C LEU A 15 12.25 -0.55 -16.37
N ASP A 16 13.27 -0.91 -15.60
CA ASP A 16 13.69 -2.30 -15.43
C ASP A 16 12.57 -3.13 -14.80
N TYR A 17 11.99 -2.63 -13.70
CA TYR A 17 10.93 -3.34 -12.99
C TYR A 17 9.64 -3.48 -13.84
N PHE A 18 9.15 -2.38 -14.44
CA PHE A 18 7.90 -2.40 -15.19
C PHE A 18 8.00 -3.21 -16.47
N THR A 19 9.16 -3.14 -17.15
CA THR A 19 9.40 -3.94 -18.35
C THR A 19 9.47 -5.43 -18.03
N ALA A 20 10.08 -5.80 -16.92
CA ALA A 20 10.17 -7.19 -16.49
C ALA A 20 8.83 -7.77 -16.04
N ASN A 21 7.99 -6.97 -15.38
CA ASN A 21 6.78 -7.43 -14.71
C ASN A 21 5.48 -7.22 -15.51
N PHE A 22 5.42 -6.20 -16.36
CA PHE A 22 4.18 -5.84 -17.05
C PHE A 22 4.28 -6.06 -18.56
N SER A 23 5.02 -5.21 -19.28
CA SER A 23 5.18 -5.30 -20.73
C SER A 23 6.38 -4.43 -21.19
N PRO A 24 6.87 -4.60 -22.42
CA PRO A 24 7.93 -3.74 -22.95
C PRO A 24 7.52 -2.26 -22.96
N TYR A 25 8.47 -1.39 -22.66
CA TYR A 25 8.32 0.05 -22.86
C TYR A 25 8.20 0.36 -24.37
N LEU A 26 7.22 1.19 -24.75
CA LEU A 26 6.87 1.36 -26.17
C LEU A 26 7.75 2.36 -26.94
N TYR A 27 8.50 3.20 -26.22
CA TYR A 27 9.25 4.29 -26.85
C TYR A 27 10.75 4.05 -26.74
N ARG A 28 11.53 4.78 -27.56
CA ARG A 28 13.00 4.73 -27.55
C ARG A 28 13.66 5.72 -26.62
N GLN A 29 12.86 6.60 -26.02
CA GLN A 29 13.33 7.67 -25.13
C GLN A 29 12.26 7.96 -24.10
N TYR A 30 12.70 8.57 -23.01
CA TYR A 30 11.86 9.12 -21.95
C TYR A 30 12.44 10.49 -21.57
N ARG A 31 11.60 11.48 -21.35
CA ARG A 31 12.02 12.87 -21.09
C ARG A 31 11.30 13.39 -19.87
N ILE A 32 12.06 14.05 -19.00
CA ILE A 32 11.52 14.84 -17.90
C ILE A 32 11.81 16.29 -18.19
N PHE A 33 10.78 17.13 -18.21
CA PHE A 33 10.88 18.58 -18.45
C PHE A 33 10.56 19.34 -17.17
N GLU A 34 11.54 20.13 -16.70
CA GLU A 34 11.36 21.03 -15.59
C GLU A 34 10.44 22.20 -15.97
N PHE A 35 9.48 22.53 -15.09
CA PHE A 35 8.75 23.78 -15.16
C PHE A 35 8.71 24.47 -13.79
N PRO A 36 8.63 25.86 -13.78
CA PRO A 36 8.64 26.63 -12.55
C PRO A 36 7.43 26.36 -11.67
N ARG A 37 7.63 26.32 -10.34
CA ARG A 37 6.58 26.08 -9.32
C ARG A 37 5.38 27.04 -9.41
N GLN A 38 5.57 28.24 -9.96
CA GLN A 38 4.49 29.22 -10.15
C GLN A 38 3.42 28.76 -11.17
N ARG A 39 3.73 27.72 -11.95
CA ARG A 39 2.79 27.09 -12.89
C ARG A 39 2.02 25.91 -12.28
N GLY A 40 2.36 25.52 -11.07
CA GLY A 40 1.72 24.43 -10.33
C GLY A 40 2.72 23.56 -9.60
N ILE A 41 2.21 22.77 -8.65
CA ILE A 41 2.99 21.82 -7.85
C ILE A 41 2.49 20.40 -8.20
N PHE A 42 2.93 19.91 -9.36
CA PHE A 42 2.54 18.60 -9.87
C PHE A 42 3.58 18.06 -10.87
N ALA A 43 3.47 16.80 -11.20
CA ALA A 43 4.03 16.19 -12.39
C ALA A 43 2.87 15.59 -13.21
N GLN A 44 3.09 15.34 -14.49
CA GLN A 44 2.06 14.76 -15.34
C GLN A 44 2.69 13.94 -16.47
N SER A 45 2.16 12.75 -16.71
CA SER A 45 2.63 11.86 -17.75
C SER A 45 1.94 12.12 -19.09
N PHE A 46 2.77 12.36 -20.11
CA PHE A 46 2.38 12.26 -21.52
C PHE A 46 3.17 11.13 -22.19
N PRO A 47 2.79 10.65 -23.37
CA PRO A 47 3.60 9.64 -24.07
C PRO A 47 5.08 10.05 -24.14
N ASN A 48 5.96 9.25 -23.51
CA ASN A 48 7.42 9.44 -23.39
C ASN A 48 7.90 10.79 -22.80
N THR A 49 7.04 11.60 -22.19
CA THR A 49 7.38 12.97 -21.78
C THR A 49 6.65 13.35 -20.50
N ILE A 50 7.40 13.79 -19.49
CA ILE A 50 6.89 14.16 -18.18
C ILE A 50 7.26 15.61 -17.86
N PRO A 51 6.37 16.60 -17.99
CA PRO A 51 6.51 17.87 -17.30
C PRO A 51 6.46 17.67 -15.80
N PHE A 52 7.44 18.22 -15.10
CA PHE A 52 7.67 18.02 -13.67
C PHE A 52 7.96 19.37 -13.00
N SER A 53 7.19 19.72 -11.97
CA SER A 53 7.42 20.95 -11.23
C SER A 53 8.77 20.91 -10.51
N GLU A 54 9.54 22.01 -10.61
CA GLU A 54 10.83 22.15 -9.93
C GLU A 54 10.74 21.85 -8.43
N SER A 55 9.62 22.25 -7.78
CA SER A 55 9.47 22.20 -6.33
C SER A 55 9.32 20.80 -5.75
N ILE A 56 8.70 19.88 -6.49
CA ILE A 56 8.49 18.50 -6.03
C ILE A 56 9.51 17.52 -6.62
N GLY A 57 10.32 17.97 -7.58
CA GLY A 57 11.36 17.17 -8.22
C GLY A 57 12.74 17.78 -8.03
N PHE A 58 13.07 18.69 -8.89
CA PHE A 58 14.44 19.16 -9.12
C PHE A 58 15.11 19.83 -7.92
N VAL A 59 14.36 20.52 -7.05
CA VAL A 59 14.87 21.26 -5.88
C VAL A 59 14.23 20.83 -4.56
N ALA A 60 13.44 19.76 -4.54
CA ALA A 60 12.87 19.22 -3.30
C ALA A 60 13.98 18.80 -2.32
N ASP A 61 13.75 19.03 -1.02
CA ASP A 61 14.68 18.59 0.01
C ASP A 61 14.39 17.13 0.40
N ILE A 62 15.27 16.23 0.00
CA ILE A 62 15.20 14.79 0.27
C ILE A 62 16.32 14.30 1.21
N ARG A 63 16.98 15.22 1.93
CA ARG A 63 18.14 14.89 2.77
C ARG A 63 17.79 14.27 4.10
N ASP A 64 16.57 14.50 4.57
CA ASP A 64 16.08 13.91 5.81
C ASP A 64 15.67 12.44 5.56
N PRO A 65 16.40 11.46 6.13
CA PRO A 65 16.11 10.05 5.91
C PRO A 65 14.80 9.59 6.57
N GLU A 66 14.24 10.39 7.50
CA GLU A 66 12.95 10.11 8.12
C GLU A 66 11.77 10.47 7.19
N ASN A 67 12.00 11.32 6.20
CA ASN A 67 10.99 11.68 5.22
C ASN A 67 10.95 10.68 4.07
N ILE A 68 9.78 10.59 3.44
CA ILE A 68 9.61 9.81 2.21
C ILE A 68 10.41 10.47 1.09
N ASP A 69 11.17 9.68 0.33
CA ASP A 69 11.81 10.13 -0.91
C ASP A 69 10.74 10.38 -1.98
N TYR A 70 10.15 11.55 -1.89
CA TYR A 70 9.08 11.97 -2.77
C TYR A 70 9.53 12.14 -4.23
N VAL A 71 10.81 12.46 -4.45
CA VAL A 71 11.39 12.61 -5.79
C VAL A 71 11.43 11.26 -6.50
N PHE A 72 11.91 10.22 -5.81
CA PHE A 72 11.94 8.87 -6.33
C PHE A 72 10.54 8.34 -6.60
N TYR A 73 9.66 8.51 -5.61
CA TYR A 73 8.28 8.05 -5.68
C TYR A 73 7.50 8.67 -6.85
N VAL A 74 7.48 10.00 -6.98
CA VAL A 74 6.74 10.67 -8.07
C VAL A 74 7.36 10.36 -9.43
N SER A 75 8.69 10.28 -9.54
CA SER A 75 9.35 9.90 -10.80
C SER A 75 8.94 8.49 -11.24
N SER A 76 8.84 7.55 -10.31
CA SER A 76 8.38 6.18 -10.56
C SER A 76 6.89 6.13 -10.94
N HIS A 77 6.06 6.91 -10.25
CA HIS A 77 4.63 7.03 -10.51
C HIS A 77 4.34 7.55 -11.92
N GLU A 78 4.98 8.66 -12.30
CA GLU A 78 4.78 9.25 -13.62
C GLU A 78 5.28 8.35 -14.76
N LEU A 79 6.36 7.61 -14.51
CA LEU A 79 6.79 6.62 -15.49
C LEU A 79 5.80 5.46 -15.62
N ALA A 80 5.18 5.04 -14.51
CA ALA A 80 4.20 3.95 -14.53
C ALA A 80 2.99 4.25 -15.42
N HIS A 81 2.62 5.52 -15.56
CA HIS A 81 1.58 5.94 -16.50
C HIS A 81 1.88 5.60 -17.96
N GLN A 82 3.13 5.31 -18.33
CA GLN A 82 3.44 4.82 -19.68
C GLN A 82 2.83 3.43 -19.94
N TRP A 83 2.48 2.69 -18.87
CA TRP A 83 1.67 1.47 -18.90
C TRP A 83 0.20 1.78 -18.58
N TRP A 84 -0.06 2.44 -17.44
CA TRP A 84 -1.40 2.72 -16.89
C TRP A 84 -1.88 4.12 -17.31
N ALA A 85 -2.39 4.26 -18.49
CA ALA A 85 -2.98 5.36 -19.23
C ALA A 85 -2.54 5.37 -20.68
N HIS A 86 -1.27 5.01 -21.02
CA HIS A 86 -0.77 5.12 -22.39
C HIS A 86 -0.74 3.78 -23.14
N GLN A 87 -0.50 2.65 -22.47
CA GLN A 87 -0.71 1.34 -23.06
C GLN A 87 -2.11 0.81 -22.78
N LEU A 88 -2.54 0.85 -21.52
CA LEU A 88 -3.87 0.45 -21.09
C LEU A 88 -4.73 1.70 -20.88
N ILE A 89 -5.76 1.86 -21.69
CA ILE A 89 -6.72 2.96 -21.59
C ILE A 89 -8.02 2.41 -21.04
N GLY A 90 -8.47 2.92 -19.90
CA GLY A 90 -9.76 2.56 -19.30
C GLY A 90 -10.94 3.28 -19.96
N ALA A 91 -12.13 2.70 -19.84
CA ALA A 91 -13.37 3.37 -20.24
C ALA A 91 -13.58 4.63 -19.38
N ASN A 92 -14.08 5.69 -19.99
CA ASN A 92 -14.41 6.95 -19.31
C ASN A 92 -15.73 6.80 -18.50
N VAL A 93 -15.64 6.06 -17.41
CA VAL A 93 -16.72 5.78 -16.44
C VAL A 93 -16.19 5.85 -15.02
N GLN A 94 -17.06 5.77 -14.01
CA GLN A 94 -16.66 5.66 -12.62
C GLN A 94 -15.62 4.55 -12.43
N GLY A 95 -14.64 4.79 -11.57
CA GLY A 95 -13.55 3.87 -11.29
C GLY A 95 -12.38 3.92 -12.27
N ASN A 96 -12.45 4.72 -13.35
CA ASN A 96 -11.35 4.80 -14.31
C ASN A 96 -10.03 5.22 -13.66
N ALA A 97 -10.07 6.07 -12.63
CA ALA A 97 -8.89 6.47 -11.88
C ALA A 97 -8.14 5.30 -11.19
N VAL A 98 -8.81 4.17 -10.96
CA VAL A 98 -8.13 2.95 -10.49
C VAL A 98 -7.17 2.43 -11.55
N LEU A 99 -7.61 2.38 -12.82
CA LEU A 99 -6.81 1.84 -13.93
C LEU A 99 -5.63 2.74 -14.32
N THR A 100 -5.70 4.02 -13.96
CA THR A 100 -4.64 5.00 -14.22
C THR A 100 -3.81 5.28 -12.97
N GLU A 101 -4.40 5.96 -11.99
CA GLU A 101 -3.68 6.47 -10.81
C GLU A 101 -3.34 5.38 -9.80
N THR A 102 -4.33 4.54 -9.42
CA THR A 102 -4.09 3.50 -8.41
C THR A 102 -3.08 2.45 -8.89
N LEU A 103 -3.12 2.06 -10.16
CA LEU A 103 -2.12 1.12 -10.69
C LEU A 103 -0.74 1.77 -10.84
N SER A 104 -0.66 3.06 -11.13
CA SER A 104 0.61 3.80 -11.11
C SER A 104 1.18 3.92 -9.69
N GLN A 105 0.33 4.15 -8.69
CA GLN A 105 0.71 4.11 -7.28
C GLN A 105 1.30 2.75 -6.91
N TYR A 106 0.58 1.66 -7.18
CA TYR A 106 1.07 0.31 -6.92
C TYR A 106 2.44 0.06 -7.56
N SER A 107 2.59 0.44 -8.80
CA SER A 107 3.84 0.24 -9.55
C SER A 107 5.00 1.00 -8.91
N ALA A 108 4.80 2.24 -8.50
CA ALA A 108 5.79 3.03 -7.78
C ALA A 108 6.13 2.40 -6.41
N LEU A 109 5.14 1.91 -5.66
CA LEU A 109 5.34 1.23 -4.38
C LEU A 109 6.23 -0.02 -4.51
N MET A 110 6.06 -0.79 -5.59
CA MET A 110 6.90 -1.98 -5.81
C MET A 110 8.37 -1.61 -6.08
N VAL A 111 8.63 -0.56 -6.84
CA VAL A 111 10.00 -0.07 -7.06
C VAL A 111 10.61 0.50 -5.78
N MET A 112 9.82 1.23 -4.99
CA MET A 112 10.26 1.76 -3.69
C MET A 112 10.59 0.63 -2.70
N GLU A 113 9.77 -0.43 -2.66
CA GLU A 113 10.06 -1.58 -1.80
C GLU A 113 11.37 -2.30 -2.19
N LYS A 114 11.68 -2.37 -3.49
CA LYS A 114 12.97 -2.90 -3.97
C LYS A 114 14.15 -1.99 -3.61
N GLU A 115 13.94 -0.69 -3.58
CA GLU A 115 14.96 0.31 -3.25
C GLU A 115 15.26 0.38 -1.76
N TYR A 116 14.22 0.45 -0.94
CA TYR A 116 14.32 0.78 0.47
C TYR A 116 14.06 -0.40 1.42
N GLY A 117 13.47 -1.47 0.90
CA GLY A 117 13.04 -2.61 1.72
C GLY A 117 11.71 -2.41 2.43
N GLN A 118 11.22 -3.50 2.99
CA GLN A 118 9.88 -3.59 3.59
C GLN A 118 9.70 -2.67 4.81
N ALA A 119 10.73 -2.48 5.63
CA ALA A 119 10.65 -1.60 6.80
C ALA A 119 10.37 -0.14 6.42
N TYR A 120 10.96 0.35 5.32
CA TYR A 120 10.67 1.69 4.81
C TYR A 120 9.21 1.82 4.33
N MET A 121 8.66 0.75 3.77
CA MET A 121 7.27 0.76 3.29
C MET A 121 6.26 0.97 4.40
N GLN A 122 6.54 0.57 5.64
CA GLN A 122 5.70 0.90 6.80
C GLN A 122 5.47 2.41 6.94
N ARG A 123 6.53 3.21 6.79
CA ARG A 123 6.43 4.69 6.84
C ARG A 123 5.61 5.25 5.70
N PHE A 124 5.82 4.72 4.50
CA PHE A 124 5.06 5.14 3.32
C PHE A 124 3.58 4.80 3.46
N LEU A 125 3.26 3.59 3.89
CA LEU A 125 1.88 3.15 4.11
C LEU A 125 1.23 3.98 5.22
N ARG A 126 1.97 4.30 6.30
CA ARG A 126 1.49 5.22 7.34
C ARG A 126 1.17 6.60 6.78
N TYR A 127 2.05 7.16 5.96
CA TYR A 127 1.81 8.44 5.30
C TYR A 127 0.54 8.40 4.43
N GLU A 128 0.35 7.34 3.64
CA GLU A 128 -0.85 7.18 2.82
C GLU A 128 -2.12 7.02 3.68
N LEU A 129 -2.04 6.27 4.77
CA LEU A 129 -3.15 6.05 5.70
C LEU A 129 -3.57 7.36 6.39
N ASP A 130 -2.62 8.09 6.95
CA ASP A 130 -2.88 9.38 7.61
C ASP A 130 -3.50 10.38 6.63
N ASN A 131 -3.01 10.45 5.39
CA ASN A 131 -3.59 11.30 4.35
C ASN A 131 -5.00 10.85 3.95
N TYR A 132 -5.25 9.55 3.82
CA TYR A 132 -6.59 9.04 3.54
C TYR A 132 -7.58 9.40 4.66
N LEU A 133 -7.26 9.08 5.91
CA LEU A 133 -8.14 9.30 7.06
C LEU A 133 -8.41 10.80 7.30
N ASN A 134 -7.37 11.65 7.20
CA ASN A 134 -7.52 13.10 7.38
C ASN A 134 -8.40 13.73 6.28
N ASN A 135 -8.18 13.36 5.02
CA ASN A 135 -8.98 13.88 3.92
C ASN A 135 -10.41 13.35 3.95
N ARG A 136 -10.60 12.07 4.29
CA ARG A 136 -11.93 11.47 4.49
C ARG A 136 -12.73 12.25 5.52
N GLY A 137 -12.12 12.66 6.62
CA GLY A 137 -12.78 13.43 7.69
C GLY A 137 -13.14 14.87 7.31
N SER A 138 -12.55 15.42 6.24
CA SER A 138 -12.76 16.80 5.79
C SER A 138 -13.48 16.92 4.44
N GLU A 139 -13.75 15.81 3.75
CA GLU A 139 -14.42 15.80 2.45
C GLU A 139 -15.89 16.19 2.58
N VAL A 140 -16.38 16.97 1.61
CA VAL A 140 -17.80 17.40 1.54
C VAL A 140 -18.63 16.49 0.65
N LEU A 141 -17.97 15.86 -0.34
CA LEU A 141 -18.64 14.90 -1.22
C LEU A 141 -18.68 13.52 -0.55
N GLU A 142 -19.70 12.75 -0.88
CA GLU A 142 -19.78 11.37 -0.44
C GLU A 142 -18.55 10.58 -0.82
N GLU A 143 -17.98 9.82 0.13
CA GLU A 143 -16.93 8.87 -0.16
C GLU A 143 -17.47 7.74 -1.01
N LEU A 144 -16.75 7.41 -2.08
CA LEU A 144 -17.09 6.28 -2.94
C LEU A 144 -16.20 5.07 -2.64
N PRO A 145 -16.72 3.84 -2.77
CA PRO A 145 -15.86 2.66 -2.86
C PRO A 145 -14.80 2.85 -3.95
N LEU A 146 -13.59 2.31 -3.74
CA LEU A 146 -12.49 2.53 -4.67
C LEU A 146 -12.86 2.20 -6.12
N MET A 147 -13.59 1.11 -6.35
CA MET A 147 -14.00 0.70 -7.70
C MET A 147 -14.90 1.69 -8.43
N LEU A 148 -15.52 2.64 -7.71
CA LEU A 148 -16.45 3.64 -8.25
C LEU A 148 -15.89 5.06 -8.13
N VAL A 149 -14.63 5.22 -7.69
CA VAL A 149 -14.03 6.53 -7.47
C VAL A 149 -14.09 7.41 -8.72
N GLU A 150 -14.39 8.69 -8.52
CA GLU A 150 -14.32 9.71 -9.55
C GLU A 150 -13.10 10.61 -9.30
N ASN A 151 -13.27 11.90 -9.11
CA ASN A 151 -12.17 12.86 -8.96
C ASN A 151 -11.70 13.05 -7.50
N GLN A 152 -11.83 12.03 -6.66
CA GLN A 152 -11.45 12.07 -5.24
C GLN A 152 -10.03 11.55 -5.05
N GLY A 153 -9.04 12.45 -5.05
CA GLY A 153 -7.62 12.10 -4.98
C GLY A 153 -7.24 11.28 -3.75
N TYR A 154 -7.85 11.56 -2.59
CA TYR A 154 -7.59 10.81 -1.37
C TYR A 154 -8.06 9.35 -1.45
N ILE A 155 -8.97 9.02 -2.37
CA ILE A 155 -9.41 7.65 -2.62
C ILE A 155 -8.46 6.97 -3.62
N HIS A 156 -8.33 7.48 -4.84
CA HIS A 156 -7.57 6.77 -5.87
C HIS A 156 -6.05 6.77 -5.65
N TYR A 157 -5.48 7.82 -5.03
CA TYR A 157 -4.07 7.83 -4.65
C TYR A 157 -3.85 7.16 -3.29
N ARG A 158 -4.44 7.71 -2.20
CA ARG A 158 -4.08 7.34 -0.83
C ARG A 158 -4.65 5.97 -0.45
N LYS A 159 -5.98 5.83 -0.49
CA LYS A 159 -6.63 4.53 -0.27
C LYS A 159 -6.20 3.50 -1.31
N GLY A 160 -6.07 3.91 -2.58
CA GLY A 160 -5.64 3.03 -3.66
C GLY A 160 -4.26 2.40 -3.43
N SER A 161 -3.30 3.16 -2.89
CA SER A 161 -1.98 2.65 -2.47
C SER A 161 -2.11 1.54 -1.43
N LEU A 162 -2.90 1.79 -0.38
CA LEU A 162 -3.14 0.83 0.71
C LEU A 162 -3.83 -0.44 0.20
N VAL A 163 -4.88 -0.27 -0.60
CA VAL A 163 -5.65 -1.37 -1.19
C VAL A 163 -4.77 -2.29 -2.03
N MET A 164 -3.98 -1.73 -2.94
CA MET A 164 -3.12 -2.53 -3.81
C MET A 164 -1.96 -3.17 -3.07
N TYR A 165 -1.42 -2.50 -2.03
CA TYR A 165 -0.38 -3.09 -1.20
C TYR A 165 -0.93 -4.24 -0.33
N ALA A 166 -2.11 -4.08 0.27
CA ALA A 166 -2.79 -5.15 1.01
C ALA A 166 -3.12 -6.36 0.10
N LEU A 167 -3.57 -6.09 -1.12
CA LEU A 167 -3.83 -7.13 -2.12
C LEU A 167 -2.56 -7.89 -2.49
N LYS A 168 -1.44 -7.17 -2.72
CA LYS A 168 -0.12 -7.76 -2.97
C LYS A 168 0.37 -8.60 -1.79
N ASP A 169 0.16 -8.13 -0.58
CA ASP A 169 0.53 -8.86 0.63
C ASP A 169 -0.27 -10.16 0.80
N ALA A 170 -1.54 -10.16 0.40
CA ALA A 170 -2.42 -11.32 0.44
C ALA A 170 -2.14 -12.34 -0.68
N LEU A 171 -2.03 -11.88 -1.92
CA LEU A 171 -1.93 -12.74 -3.11
C LEU A 171 -0.49 -13.04 -3.55
N GLY A 172 0.47 -12.30 -3.05
CA GLY A 172 1.86 -12.29 -3.51
C GLY A 172 2.10 -11.35 -4.70
N GLU A 173 3.27 -10.70 -4.70
CA GLU A 173 3.68 -9.73 -5.74
C GLU A 173 3.62 -10.33 -7.15
N GLU A 174 4.16 -11.54 -7.34
CA GLU A 174 4.15 -12.19 -8.66
C GLU A 174 2.74 -12.48 -9.17
N SER A 175 1.81 -12.87 -8.27
CA SER A 175 0.42 -13.13 -8.65
C SER A 175 -0.29 -11.85 -9.09
N VAL A 176 -0.11 -10.76 -8.35
CA VAL A 176 -0.66 -9.45 -8.73
C VAL A 176 -0.05 -8.97 -10.05
N ASN A 177 1.28 -9.02 -10.18
CA ASN A 177 1.98 -8.58 -11.40
C ASN A 177 1.58 -9.43 -12.62
N ARG A 178 1.37 -10.73 -12.45
CA ARG A 178 0.87 -11.60 -13.53
C ARG A 178 -0.52 -11.16 -13.99
N VAL A 179 -1.44 -10.92 -13.06
CA VAL A 179 -2.78 -10.42 -13.41
C VAL A 179 -2.70 -9.10 -14.17
N LEU A 180 -1.85 -8.18 -13.75
CA LEU A 180 -1.66 -6.88 -14.40
C LEU A 180 -1.02 -7.02 -15.79
N ARG A 181 -0.05 -7.89 -15.95
CA ARG A 181 0.55 -8.22 -17.27
C ARG A 181 -0.47 -8.81 -18.22
N ASP A 182 -1.24 -9.81 -17.76
CA ASP A 182 -2.28 -10.45 -18.57
C ASP A 182 -3.38 -9.44 -18.94
N PHE A 183 -3.69 -8.50 -18.06
CA PHE A 183 -4.65 -7.43 -18.30
C PHE A 183 -4.16 -6.43 -19.37
N ILE A 184 -2.86 -6.10 -19.38
CA ILE A 184 -2.26 -5.29 -20.46
C ILE A 184 -2.26 -6.08 -21.79
N GLU A 185 -1.94 -7.37 -21.78
CA GLU A 185 -1.97 -8.21 -22.99
C GLU A 185 -3.38 -8.28 -23.58
N GLU A 186 -4.40 -8.40 -22.73
CA GLU A 186 -5.80 -8.45 -23.16
C GLU A 186 -6.31 -7.11 -23.69
N TRP A 187 -6.00 -6.00 -23.03
CA TRP A 187 -6.62 -4.71 -23.27
C TRP A 187 -5.68 -3.61 -23.78
N GLY A 188 -4.39 -3.77 -23.61
CA GLY A 188 -3.40 -2.75 -23.95
C GLY A 188 -3.31 -2.49 -25.45
N ASN A 189 -3.06 -1.24 -25.82
CA ASN A 189 -2.89 -0.78 -27.20
C ASN A 189 -4.05 -1.14 -28.14
N LYS A 190 -5.26 -1.29 -27.62
CA LYS A 190 -6.47 -1.63 -28.35
C LYS A 190 -7.46 -0.47 -28.33
N GLY A 191 -8.32 -0.42 -29.35
CA GLY A 191 -9.46 0.47 -29.38
C GLY A 191 -10.64 -0.02 -28.55
N ALA A 192 -11.77 0.70 -28.63
CA ALA A 192 -13.00 0.33 -27.94
C ALA A 192 -13.50 -1.09 -28.33
N PRO A 193 -14.16 -1.82 -27.41
CA PRO A 193 -14.53 -1.38 -26.06
C PRO A 193 -13.33 -1.32 -25.10
N TYR A 194 -13.33 -0.34 -24.19
CA TYR A 194 -12.28 -0.16 -23.19
C TYR A 194 -12.62 -0.89 -21.88
N PRO A 195 -11.63 -1.39 -21.14
CA PRO A 195 -11.85 -2.05 -19.84
C PRO A 195 -12.32 -1.08 -18.77
N THR A 196 -12.94 -1.62 -17.74
CA THR A 196 -13.33 -0.93 -16.52
C THR A 196 -12.69 -1.58 -15.31
N THR A 197 -12.76 -0.95 -14.16
CA THR A 197 -12.31 -1.52 -12.88
C THR A 197 -12.96 -2.88 -12.57
N ARG A 198 -14.21 -3.09 -13.02
CA ARG A 198 -14.89 -4.41 -12.86
C ARG A 198 -14.15 -5.54 -13.56
N HIS A 199 -13.60 -5.28 -14.75
CA HIS A 199 -12.80 -6.26 -15.48
C HIS A 199 -11.52 -6.60 -14.72
N LEU A 200 -10.84 -5.59 -14.17
CA LEU A 200 -9.64 -5.81 -13.35
C LEU A 200 -9.95 -6.61 -12.08
N ILE A 201 -10.98 -6.24 -11.33
CA ILE A 201 -11.39 -6.93 -10.12
C ILE A 201 -11.77 -8.40 -10.43
N ALA A 202 -12.47 -8.64 -11.54
CA ALA A 202 -12.79 -10.00 -11.96
C ALA A 202 -11.52 -10.84 -12.18
N ARG A 203 -10.46 -10.28 -12.78
CA ARG A 203 -9.17 -10.96 -12.94
C ARG A 203 -8.48 -11.26 -11.60
N PHE A 204 -8.53 -10.34 -10.64
CA PHE A 204 -8.03 -10.63 -9.29
C PHE A 204 -8.82 -11.75 -8.62
N ARG A 205 -10.14 -11.76 -8.73
CA ARG A 205 -10.99 -12.83 -8.16
C ARG A 205 -10.72 -14.18 -8.78
N GLU A 206 -10.55 -14.27 -10.09
CA GLU A 206 -10.22 -15.50 -10.83
C GLU A 206 -8.87 -16.10 -10.38
N ASN A 207 -7.93 -15.26 -9.93
CA ASN A 207 -6.58 -15.67 -9.54
C ASN A 207 -6.39 -15.77 -8.01
N ALA A 208 -7.39 -15.41 -7.21
CA ALA A 208 -7.33 -15.43 -5.76
C ALA A 208 -7.98 -16.71 -5.19
N ALA A 209 -7.36 -17.28 -4.17
CA ALA A 209 -7.96 -18.38 -3.40
C ALA A 209 -9.28 -17.96 -2.72
N PRO A 210 -10.16 -18.92 -2.38
CA PRO A 210 -11.48 -18.61 -1.80
C PRO A 210 -11.43 -17.74 -0.54
N GLU A 211 -10.42 -17.91 0.29
CA GLU A 211 -10.24 -17.15 1.53
C GLU A 211 -10.01 -15.64 1.30
N TYR A 212 -9.53 -15.22 0.12
CA TYR A 212 -9.29 -13.82 -0.20
C TYR A 212 -10.46 -13.13 -0.92
N GLN A 213 -11.54 -13.83 -1.23
CA GLN A 213 -12.67 -13.24 -1.97
C GLN A 213 -13.36 -12.12 -1.18
N THR A 214 -13.51 -12.31 0.14
CA THR A 214 -14.06 -11.26 1.03
C THR A 214 -13.13 -10.07 1.11
N LEU A 215 -11.81 -10.28 1.22
CA LEU A 215 -10.81 -9.20 1.21
C LEU A 215 -10.91 -8.36 -0.06
N ILE A 216 -11.04 -8.97 -1.24
CA ILE A 216 -11.19 -8.24 -2.51
C ILE A 216 -12.46 -7.38 -2.49
N THR A 217 -13.58 -7.89 -1.95
CA THR A 217 -14.81 -7.11 -1.78
C THR A 217 -14.56 -5.91 -0.87
N ASP A 218 -13.94 -6.13 0.28
CA ASP A 218 -13.66 -5.08 1.27
C ASP A 218 -12.73 -4.00 0.72
N LEU A 219 -11.73 -4.39 -0.05
CA LEU A 219 -10.75 -3.47 -0.60
C LEU A 219 -11.32 -2.58 -1.73
N PHE A 220 -12.13 -3.14 -2.63
CA PHE A 220 -12.55 -2.45 -3.84
C PHE A 220 -14.02 -2.01 -3.86
N GLU A 221 -14.93 -2.81 -3.29
CA GLU A 221 -16.36 -2.65 -3.50
C GLU A 221 -17.08 -2.01 -2.30
N LYS A 222 -16.37 -1.87 -1.17
CA LYS A 222 -16.89 -1.30 0.07
C LYS A 222 -15.97 -0.22 0.63
N ILE A 223 -16.49 0.54 1.59
CA ILE A 223 -15.70 1.44 2.42
C ILE A 223 -15.53 0.73 3.77
N VAL A 224 -14.36 0.13 3.97
CA VAL A 224 -14.06 -0.66 5.17
C VAL A 224 -12.96 0.02 5.97
N ILE A 225 -13.20 0.14 7.28
CA ILE A 225 -12.23 0.64 8.26
C ILE A 225 -12.07 -0.43 9.34
N PHE A 226 -10.83 -0.67 9.72
CA PHE A 226 -10.48 -1.54 10.84
C PHE A 226 -10.21 -0.71 12.11
N ASP A 227 -10.32 -1.35 13.25
CA ASP A 227 -9.85 -0.90 14.56
C ASP A 227 -9.12 -2.11 15.16
N LEU A 228 -7.80 -2.10 15.05
CA LEU A 228 -6.93 -3.20 15.42
C LEU A 228 -6.06 -2.76 16.60
N ARG A 229 -5.97 -3.59 17.65
CA ARG A 229 -5.18 -3.24 18.84
C ARG A 229 -4.42 -4.43 19.38
N ALA A 230 -3.18 -4.19 19.77
CA ALA A 230 -2.44 -5.04 20.68
C ALA A 230 -2.74 -4.58 22.12
N GLU A 231 -3.70 -5.21 22.78
CA GLU A 231 -4.17 -4.80 24.11
C GLU A 231 -3.11 -5.09 25.19
N GLU A 232 -2.55 -6.30 25.17
CA GLU A 232 -1.57 -6.76 26.14
C GLU A 232 -0.55 -7.69 25.48
N GLY A 233 0.67 -7.67 26.01
CA GLY A 233 1.73 -8.57 25.62
C GLY A 233 2.47 -9.09 26.86
N PHE A 234 2.68 -10.41 26.94
CA PHE A 234 3.38 -11.04 28.04
C PHE A 234 4.45 -11.99 27.53
N TYR A 235 5.52 -12.19 28.30
CA TYR A 235 6.50 -13.23 28.01
C TYR A 235 6.95 -13.97 29.27
N SER A 236 7.38 -15.21 29.10
CA SER A 236 8.07 -15.99 30.12
C SER A 236 9.28 -16.70 29.51
N GLU A 237 10.36 -16.82 30.29
CA GLU A 237 11.53 -17.58 29.87
C GLU A 237 11.30 -19.07 30.10
N LEU A 238 11.56 -19.88 29.07
CA LEU A 238 11.47 -21.32 29.12
C LEU A 238 12.75 -21.94 29.62
N SER A 239 12.69 -23.17 30.11
CA SER A 239 13.83 -23.89 30.71
C SER A 239 15.01 -24.11 29.74
N ASP A 240 14.79 -23.98 28.44
CA ASP A 240 15.80 -24.10 27.39
C ASP A 240 16.38 -22.75 26.92
N GLY A 241 16.00 -21.66 27.61
CA GLY A 241 16.47 -20.31 27.31
C GLY A 241 15.73 -19.57 26.19
N ARG A 242 14.67 -20.18 25.63
CA ARG A 242 13.75 -19.51 24.71
C ARG A 242 12.68 -18.74 25.49
N PHE A 243 11.86 -17.97 24.76
CA PHE A 243 10.79 -17.17 25.35
C PHE A 243 9.45 -17.57 24.77
N GLU A 244 8.48 -17.88 25.63
CA GLU A 244 7.08 -17.99 25.27
C GLU A 244 6.46 -16.59 25.36
N VAL A 245 5.78 -16.15 24.30
CA VAL A 245 5.23 -14.80 24.16
C VAL A 245 3.75 -14.89 23.84
N THR A 246 2.92 -14.21 24.62
CA THR A 246 1.48 -14.11 24.37
C THR A 246 1.10 -12.69 24.02
N ILE A 247 0.31 -12.51 22.96
CA ILE A 247 -0.36 -11.27 22.60
C ILE A 247 -1.88 -11.44 22.74
N ASN A 248 -2.52 -10.50 23.41
CA ASN A 248 -3.97 -10.33 23.44
C ASN A 248 -4.33 -9.20 22.47
N THR A 249 -5.20 -9.50 21.52
CA THR A 249 -5.62 -8.56 20.49
C THR A 249 -7.10 -8.23 20.62
N ASN A 250 -7.46 -6.99 20.24
CA ASN A 250 -8.84 -6.58 20.01
C ASN A 250 -8.95 -6.08 18.56
N ALA A 251 -9.89 -6.62 17.81
CA ALA A 251 -10.03 -6.32 16.39
C ALA A 251 -11.50 -6.16 16.01
N SER A 252 -11.81 -5.04 15.40
CA SER A 252 -13.15 -4.72 14.90
C SER A 252 -13.10 -4.26 13.46
N LYS A 253 -14.17 -4.52 12.73
CA LYS A 253 -14.36 -4.13 11.33
C LYS A 253 -15.64 -3.33 11.19
N PHE A 254 -15.56 -2.24 10.44
CA PHE A 254 -16.70 -1.35 10.17
C PHE A 254 -16.87 -1.18 8.66
N GLU A 255 -18.12 -1.23 8.22
CA GLU A 255 -18.51 -0.76 6.90
C GLU A 255 -19.08 0.66 7.05
N ALA A 256 -18.53 1.60 6.27
CA ALA A 256 -19.03 2.96 6.23
C ALA A 256 -19.89 3.20 4.99
N ASP A 257 -20.87 4.06 5.10
CA ASP A 257 -21.54 4.66 3.96
C ASP A 257 -20.74 5.86 3.42
N GLY A 258 -21.22 6.45 2.32
CA GLY A 258 -20.54 7.60 1.71
C GLY A 258 -20.58 8.88 2.55
N ALA A 259 -21.47 8.97 3.53
CA ALA A 259 -21.60 10.09 4.46
C ALA A 259 -20.72 9.93 5.72
N GLY A 260 -20.05 8.76 5.84
CA GLY A 260 -19.15 8.46 6.95
C GLY A 260 -19.84 7.82 8.16
N GLU A 261 -21.12 7.41 8.06
CA GLU A 261 -21.77 6.63 9.09
C GLU A 261 -21.26 5.19 9.07
N GLU A 262 -20.72 4.72 10.17
CA GLU A 262 -20.06 3.44 10.30
C GLU A 262 -20.96 2.41 10.99
N THR A 263 -21.07 1.24 10.41
CA THR A 263 -21.78 0.09 10.97
C THR A 263 -20.78 -1.03 11.30
N PRO A 264 -20.73 -1.54 12.55
CA PRO A 264 -19.91 -2.67 12.90
C PRO A 264 -20.39 -3.93 12.17
N VAL A 265 -19.44 -4.67 11.60
CA VAL A 265 -19.69 -5.92 10.88
C VAL A 265 -18.78 -7.03 11.40
N ALA A 266 -19.12 -8.28 11.11
CA ALA A 266 -18.27 -9.40 11.49
C ALA A 266 -16.89 -9.29 10.84
N ILE A 267 -15.85 -9.50 11.63
CA ILE A 267 -14.47 -9.61 11.16
C ILE A 267 -14.15 -11.08 10.86
N ASP A 268 -13.57 -11.35 9.71
CA ASP A 268 -13.01 -12.64 9.33
C ASP A 268 -11.95 -12.40 8.25
N ILE A 269 -10.69 -12.20 8.67
CA ILE A 269 -9.60 -11.77 7.82
C ILE A 269 -8.27 -12.36 8.30
N LEU A 270 -7.32 -12.51 7.36
CA LEU A 270 -5.94 -12.86 7.64
C LEU A 270 -5.13 -11.59 7.86
N ILE A 271 -4.55 -11.42 9.05
CA ILE A 271 -3.75 -10.25 9.46
C ILE A 271 -2.41 -10.71 10.02
N ASP A 272 -1.36 -9.93 9.78
CA ASP A 272 -0.04 -10.18 10.34
C ASP A 272 -0.04 -9.95 11.85
N VAL A 273 0.49 -10.93 12.59
CA VAL A 273 0.79 -10.83 14.01
C VAL A 273 2.29 -11.06 14.19
N ALA A 274 2.96 -10.20 14.94
CA ALA A 274 4.40 -10.23 15.08
C ALA A 274 4.88 -10.20 16.54
N VAL A 275 6.07 -10.75 16.75
CA VAL A 275 6.90 -10.54 17.94
C VAL A 275 8.16 -9.80 17.49
N LEU A 276 8.46 -8.70 18.17
CA LEU A 276 9.54 -7.78 17.83
C LEU A 276 10.58 -7.74 18.96
N GLY A 277 11.85 -7.66 18.58
CA GLY A 277 13.01 -7.58 19.45
C GLY A 277 13.59 -6.17 19.52
N GLU A 278 14.92 -6.11 19.70
CA GLU A 278 15.66 -4.84 19.77
C GLU A 278 15.62 -4.08 18.45
N GLU A 279 15.62 -2.75 18.55
CA GLU A 279 15.75 -1.88 17.38
C GLU A 279 17.21 -1.76 16.96
N ASP A 280 17.43 -1.69 15.66
CA ASP A 280 18.74 -1.38 15.08
C ASP A 280 19.07 0.13 15.18
N GLU A 281 20.23 0.54 14.65
CA GLU A 281 20.67 1.94 14.66
C GLU A 281 19.72 2.90 13.91
N ALA A 282 18.88 2.36 13.02
CA ALA A 282 17.87 3.10 12.29
C ALA A 282 16.48 3.10 12.96
N GLY A 283 16.37 2.52 14.18
CA GLY A 283 15.11 2.40 14.92
C GLY A 283 14.15 1.36 14.32
N VAL A 284 14.68 0.39 13.56
CA VAL A 284 13.88 -0.70 13.00
C VAL A 284 13.95 -1.90 13.94
N PRO A 285 12.81 -2.37 14.50
CA PRO A 285 12.82 -3.51 15.41
C PRO A 285 13.17 -4.81 14.67
N GLU A 286 13.96 -5.65 15.33
CA GLU A 286 14.24 -7.01 14.85
C GLU A 286 12.95 -7.83 14.83
N LEU A 287 12.66 -8.45 13.71
CA LEU A 287 11.49 -9.31 13.56
C LEU A 287 11.82 -10.71 14.09
N LEU A 288 11.36 -11.04 15.30
CA LEU A 288 11.58 -12.35 15.93
C LEU A 288 10.56 -13.40 15.46
N HIS A 289 9.34 -12.98 15.19
CA HIS A 289 8.28 -13.83 14.63
C HIS A 289 7.31 -12.98 13.81
N LEU A 290 6.84 -13.53 12.68
CA LEU A 290 5.77 -12.94 11.86
C LEU A 290 4.92 -14.07 11.30
N GLU A 291 3.63 -14.00 11.55
CA GLU A 291 2.68 -14.98 11.03
C GLU A 291 1.36 -14.30 10.65
N LYS A 292 0.82 -14.71 9.50
CA LYS A 292 -0.49 -14.25 9.04
C LYS A 292 -1.56 -15.14 9.64
N LEU A 293 -2.30 -14.61 10.62
CA LEU A 293 -3.29 -15.34 11.40
C LEU A 293 -4.72 -14.92 11.09
N ARG A 294 -5.65 -15.85 11.23
CA ARG A 294 -7.06 -15.58 11.04
C ARG A 294 -7.65 -14.86 12.26
N ILE A 295 -8.10 -13.65 12.05
CA ILE A 295 -8.83 -12.85 13.03
C ILE A 295 -10.32 -12.96 12.70
N ASN A 296 -11.08 -13.66 13.54
CA ASN A 296 -12.51 -13.90 13.34
C ASN A 296 -13.35 -13.70 14.60
N GLN A 297 -12.73 -13.17 15.65
CA GLN A 297 -13.38 -12.74 16.90
C GLN A 297 -12.83 -11.39 17.28
N GLN A 298 -13.60 -10.62 18.03
CA GLN A 298 -13.18 -9.31 18.50
C GLN A 298 -11.96 -9.40 19.43
N GLU A 299 -11.95 -10.37 20.33
CA GLU A 299 -10.86 -10.63 21.27
C GLU A 299 -10.25 -11.99 20.95
N GLN A 300 -8.96 -12.03 20.67
CA GLN A 300 -8.21 -13.27 20.44
C GLN A 300 -6.83 -13.17 21.08
N SER A 301 -6.32 -14.33 21.51
CA SER A 301 -4.98 -14.47 22.05
C SER A 301 -4.16 -15.42 21.20
N PHE A 302 -2.89 -15.09 20.99
CA PHE A 302 -1.93 -15.90 20.26
C PHE A 302 -0.66 -16.07 21.09
N THR A 303 -0.06 -17.26 21.02
CA THR A 303 1.16 -17.58 21.75
C THR A 303 2.21 -18.13 20.79
N PHE A 304 3.42 -17.63 20.91
CA PHE A 304 4.58 -17.96 20.09
C PHE A 304 5.77 -18.34 20.95
N VAL A 305 6.74 -19.01 20.37
CA VAL A 305 8.05 -19.24 21.01
C VAL A 305 9.13 -18.63 20.13
N VAL A 306 9.95 -17.78 20.73
CA VAL A 306 11.05 -17.08 20.05
C VAL A 306 12.38 -17.34 20.77
N ASP A 307 13.49 -17.25 20.02
CA ASP A 307 14.84 -17.57 20.53
C ASP A 307 15.51 -16.41 21.27
N LYS A 308 15.01 -15.17 21.07
CA LYS A 308 15.56 -13.95 21.67
C LYS A 308 14.53 -13.26 22.55
N LEU A 309 15.02 -12.42 23.46
CA LEU A 309 14.18 -11.62 24.35
C LEU A 309 13.20 -10.75 23.53
N PRO A 310 11.89 -10.95 23.68
CA PRO A 310 10.90 -10.10 23.03
C PRO A 310 10.80 -8.75 23.75
N LEU A 311 10.62 -7.66 22.98
CA LEU A 311 10.40 -6.33 23.54
C LEU A 311 8.97 -5.83 23.26
N SER A 312 8.39 -6.22 22.13
CA SER A 312 7.00 -5.86 21.81
C SER A 312 6.33 -6.93 20.95
N VAL A 313 5.00 -6.85 20.89
CA VAL A 313 4.10 -7.66 20.04
C VAL A 313 3.20 -6.74 19.24
N GLY A 314 2.74 -7.18 18.09
CA GLY A 314 1.89 -6.35 17.24
C GLY A 314 0.90 -7.13 16.40
N ILE A 315 -0.22 -6.46 16.09
CA ILE A 315 -1.20 -6.82 15.06
C ILE A 315 -1.13 -5.78 13.95
N ASP A 316 -1.05 -6.20 12.69
CA ASP A 316 -0.76 -5.32 11.54
C ASP A 316 0.40 -4.33 11.80
N PRO A 317 1.55 -4.79 12.25
CA PRO A 317 2.64 -3.92 12.70
C PRO A 317 3.27 -3.10 11.57
N PHE A 318 2.94 -3.42 10.32
CA PHE A 318 3.48 -2.77 9.12
C PHE A 318 2.47 -1.84 8.41
N ASN A 319 1.33 -1.54 9.04
CA ASN A 319 0.28 -0.64 8.52
C ASN A 319 -0.26 -1.04 7.13
N LYS A 320 -0.48 -2.32 6.92
CA LYS A 320 -0.99 -2.85 5.65
C LYS A 320 -2.50 -2.76 5.54
N MET A 321 -3.19 -2.59 6.67
CA MET A 321 -4.64 -2.47 6.74
C MET A 321 -5.08 -1.01 6.85
N ILE A 322 -6.33 -0.72 6.49
CA ILE A 322 -6.92 0.60 6.69
C ILE A 322 -7.44 0.66 8.13
N ASP A 323 -6.53 0.89 9.04
CA ASP A 323 -6.79 0.97 10.46
C ASP A 323 -6.99 2.43 10.89
N ARG A 324 -8.00 2.68 11.71
CA ARG A 324 -8.30 4.04 12.18
C ARG A 324 -7.27 4.60 13.15
N ASN A 325 -6.55 3.74 13.87
CA ASN A 325 -5.55 4.14 14.87
C ASN A 325 -4.37 3.16 14.92
N PRO A 326 -3.44 3.20 13.97
CA PRO A 326 -2.33 2.26 13.94
C PRO A 326 -1.29 2.48 15.07
N ASP A 327 -1.44 3.48 15.93
CA ASP A 327 -0.54 3.75 17.06
C ASP A 327 -0.71 2.75 18.21
N ASP A 328 -1.84 2.03 18.29
CA ASP A 328 -2.09 1.01 19.30
C ASP A 328 -1.95 -0.43 18.77
N ASN A 329 -1.43 -0.59 17.56
CA ASN A 329 -1.17 -1.89 16.93
C ASN A 329 0.04 -2.61 17.52
N ILE A 330 0.91 -1.91 18.25
CA ILE A 330 2.11 -2.48 18.87
C ILE A 330 2.07 -2.20 20.36
N LYS A 331 2.41 -3.23 21.17
CA LYS A 331 2.45 -3.18 22.62
C LYS A 331 3.76 -3.73 23.17
N THR A 332 4.38 -3.00 24.07
CA THR A 332 5.52 -3.52 24.85
C THR A 332 5.10 -4.72 25.68
N VAL A 333 5.93 -5.77 25.68
CA VAL A 333 5.64 -6.97 26.48
C VAL A 333 6.11 -6.82 27.93
N GLU A 334 5.36 -7.43 28.84
CA GLU A 334 5.67 -7.51 30.25
C GLU A 334 6.04 -8.96 30.64
N LEU A 335 6.91 -9.11 31.65
CA LEU A 335 7.19 -10.44 32.21
C LEU A 335 5.89 -10.98 32.81
N ALA A 336 5.48 -12.17 32.39
CA ALA A 336 4.30 -12.82 32.92
C ALA A 336 4.42 -12.93 34.45
N GLY A 337 3.45 -12.41 35.18
CA GLY A 337 3.42 -12.47 36.64
C GLY A 337 3.37 -13.92 37.13
N ASN A 338 4.15 -14.23 38.16
CA ASN A 338 4.06 -15.49 38.88
C ASN A 338 2.70 -15.63 39.59
#